data_95b42911d13ef4acad69c0f4e7c7e462
#
_entry.id   95b42911d13ef4acad69c0f4e7c7e462
#
_cell.length_a   1.000
_cell.length_b   1.000
_cell.length_c   1.000
_cell.angle_alpha   90.00
_cell.angle_beta   90.00
_cell.angle_gamma   90.00
#
_symmetry.space_group_name_H-M   'P 1'
#
loop_
_entity.id
_entity.type
_entity.pdbx_description
1 polymer ?
#
loop_
_entity_poly.entity_id
_entity_poly.type
_entity_poly.pdbx_seq_one_letter_code
_entity_poly.pdbx_strand_id
1 'polypeptide(L)'
;RFMYSDNKYYEMCGQMGHLIGPSGIGKAQLGHLVEAIMRPFRKHDETEFKKLVDWQRQMKTKGANKEKPERPDVSFWFPPSDVTNPAFIQNAMACEQLGGRTQYINLPEVEMADRMCGGHKQVSQMVRNIFDCQRAGALRATADGVTGNPLLRVNLTFTSTPEAARLFYKKDLTNGFFGRIPFAYKARGERSGKIPRQGTYNKDFLEKLDGYLLRLDNCKGSFVVKPLNKIADKLAEEMARLADLADDDTLWELSHRSIFSAWKKGAVLWILNDQSWSKSIGDFVEWFCYYDLWSKVKVFGDMFKAGDGQEEAQRSGPKNMLDQLENSFNELQLETLRLSLGKNQEGTKHQLNVWKNRQFITYNSQTKLYTKTAEYLTGIPAKKKKGKGI
;
A
#
# COMPACT_ATOMS: atom_id res chain seq x y z
N ARG A 1 -15.31 -2.76 -10.70
CA ARG A 1 -15.46 -2.56 -9.23
C ARG A 1 -15.54 -3.89 -8.51
N PHE A 2 -15.06 -3.93 -7.28
CA PHE A 2 -15.11 -5.12 -6.44
C PHE A 2 -15.70 -4.78 -5.07
N MET A 3 -16.56 -5.65 -4.55
CA MET A 3 -17.13 -5.50 -3.21
C MET A 3 -16.15 -6.03 -2.15
N TYR A 4 -15.82 -5.17 -1.19
CA TYR A 4 -15.03 -5.51 -0.02
C TYR A 4 -15.92 -6.08 1.11
N SER A 5 -15.34 -6.59 2.17
CA SER A 5 -16.06 -7.20 3.30
C SER A 5 -17.05 -6.27 4.01
N ASP A 6 -16.92 -4.96 3.84
CA ASP A 6 -17.85 -3.95 4.37
C ASP A 6 -19.08 -3.69 3.49
N ASN A 7 -19.35 -4.54 2.50
CA ASN A 7 -20.44 -4.40 1.51
C ASN A 7 -20.35 -3.16 0.62
N LYS A 8 -19.19 -2.56 0.50
CA LYS A 8 -18.93 -1.42 -0.36
C LYS A 8 -18.13 -1.82 -1.59
N TYR A 9 -18.46 -1.22 -2.73
CA TYR A 9 -17.70 -1.41 -3.98
C TYR A 9 -16.58 -0.40 -4.12
N TYR A 10 -15.40 -0.92 -4.45
CA TYR A 10 -14.20 -0.12 -4.68
C TYR A 10 -13.72 -0.24 -6.12
N GLU A 11 -13.17 0.85 -6.66
CA GLU A 11 -12.47 0.84 -7.95
C GLU A 11 -11.15 0.06 -7.82
N MET A 12 -10.72 -0.58 -8.92
CA MET A 12 -9.47 -1.35 -8.93
C MET A 12 -8.23 -0.51 -9.25
N CYS A 13 -8.38 0.77 -9.46
CA CYS A 13 -7.26 1.72 -9.48
C CYS A 13 -6.80 2.09 -8.05
N GLY A 14 -5.81 2.97 -7.93
CA GLY A 14 -5.17 3.27 -6.66
C GLY A 14 -4.26 2.12 -6.20
N GLN A 15 -3.77 1.29 -7.14
CA GLN A 15 -2.74 0.30 -6.84
C GLN A 15 -1.42 1.02 -6.64
N MET A 16 -0.80 0.76 -5.52
CA MET A 16 0.47 1.38 -5.17
C MET A 16 1.50 0.33 -4.78
N GLY A 17 2.77 0.72 -4.80
CA GLY A 17 3.86 -0.09 -4.28
C GLY A 17 5.13 0.74 -4.16
N HIS A 18 5.89 0.53 -3.10
CA HIS A 18 7.18 1.14 -2.89
C HIS A 18 8.26 0.08 -2.71
N LEU A 19 9.12 -0.07 -3.71
CA LEU A 19 10.26 -0.98 -3.66
C LEU A 19 11.45 -0.25 -2.99
N ILE A 20 11.79 -0.70 -1.78
CA ILE A 20 12.89 -0.17 -1.00
C ILE A 20 14.05 -1.16 -1.00
N GLY A 21 15.26 -0.65 -1.16
CA GLY A 21 16.46 -1.46 -1.03
C GLY A 21 17.74 -0.69 -1.29
N PRO A 22 18.89 -1.17 -0.80
CA PRO A 22 20.19 -0.52 -0.97
C PRO A 22 20.49 -0.22 -2.44
N SER A 23 21.42 0.71 -2.66
CA SER A 23 21.92 0.97 -4.01
C SER A 23 22.56 -0.29 -4.61
N GLY A 24 22.37 -0.51 -5.91
CA GLY A 24 23.01 -1.61 -6.65
C GLY A 24 22.35 -2.99 -6.51
N ILE A 25 21.19 -3.13 -5.81
CA ILE A 25 20.50 -4.43 -5.66
C ILE A 25 19.59 -4.82 -6.83
N GLY A 26 19.60 -4.06 -7.91
CA GLY A 26 18.83 -4.36 -9.12
C GLY A 26 17.37 -3.85 -9.09
N LYS A 27 17.06 -2.78 -8.37
CA LYS A 27 15.73 -2.13 -8.40
C LYS A 27 15.30 -1.71 -9.82
N ALA A 28 16.26 -1.40 -10.68
CA ALA A 28 16.01 -1.05 -12.09
C ALA A 28 15.26 -2.15 -12.88
N GLN A 29 15.29 -3.40 -12.41
CA GLN A 29 14.48 -4.49 -13.01
C GLN A 29 12.97 -4.19 -13.00
N LEU A 30 12.49 -3.42 -12.04
CA LEU A 30 11.11 -2.96 -12.03
C LEU A 30 10.81 -2.12 -13.28
N GLY A 31 11.72 -1.22 -13.67
CA GLY A 31 11.58 -0.43 -14.89
C GLY A 31 11.48 -1.30 -16.15
N HIS A 32 12.30 -2.34 -16.28
CA HIS A 32 12.24 -3.25 -17.43
C HIS A 32 10.92 -4.04 -17.48
N LEU A 33 10.38 -4.45 -16.34
CA LEU A 33 9.07 -5.09 -16.28
C LEU A 33 7.95 -4.12 -16.69
N VAL A 34 8.00 -2.89 -16.17
CA VAL A 34 7.06 -1.82 -16.54
C VAL A 34 7.09 -1.57 -18.04
N GLU A 35 8.28 -1.46 -18.65
CA GLU A 35 8.43 -1.30 -20.09
C GLU A 35 7.80 -2.46 -20.89
N ALA A 36 7.95 -3.69 -20.43
CA ALA A 36 7.32 -4.86 -21.05
C ALA A 36 5.79 -4.80 -20.96
N ILE A 37 5.25 -4.37 -19.82
CA ILE A 37 3.80 -4.20 -19.59
C ILE A 37 3.24 -3.05 -20.45
N MET A 38 3.97 -1.95 -20.57
CA MET A 38 3.53 -0.76 -21.32
C MET A 38 3.59 -0.95 -22.84
N ARG A 39 4.36 -1.90 -23.32
CA ARG A 39 4.63 -2.11 -24.75
C ARG A 39 3.38 -2.04 -25.64
N PRO A 40 2.25 -2.74 -25.35
CA PRO A 40 1.07 -2.71 -26.21
C PRO A 40 0.37 -1.34 -26.26
N PHE A 41 0.56 -0.51 -25.23
CA PHE A 41 -0.10 0.78 -25.07
C PHE A 41 0.78 1.97 -25.50
N ARG A 42 2.07 1.73 -25.72
CA ARG A 42 3.07 2.78 -26.02
C ARG A 42 2.72 3.62 -27.23
N LYS A 43 2.17 3.00 -28.28
CA LYS A 43 1.77 3.70 -29.50
C LYS A 43 0.73 4.81 -29.26
N HIS A 44 -0.15 4.63 -28.27
CA HIS A 44 -1.10 5.68 -27.87
C HIS A 44 -0.34 6.91 -27.36
N ASP A 45 0.49 6.73 -26.33
CA ASP A 45 1.21 7.84 -25.70
C ASP A 45 2.20 8.52 -26.66
N GLU A 46 2.87 7.77 -27.53
CA GLU A 46 3.73 8.32 -28.58
C GLU A 46 2.95 9.26 -29.53
N THR A 47 1.72 8.87 -29.88
CA THR A 47 0.83 9.70 -30.70
C THR A 47 0.44 10.98 -29.98
N GLU A 48 0.09 10.88 -28.70
CA GLU A 48 -0.27 12.02 -27.87
C GLU A 48 0.92 12.98 -27.65
N PHE A 49 2.12 12.44 -27.42
CA PHE A 49 3.35 13.25 -27.35
C PHE A 49 3.63 14.00 -28.64
N LYS A 50 3.43 13.35 -29.78
CA LYS A 50 3.62 13.99 -31.10
C LYS A 50 2.71 15.21 -31.26
N LYS A 51 1.43 15.11 -30.89
CA LYS A 51 0.49 16.25 -30.93
C LYS A 51 1.00 17.44 -30.09
N LEU A 52 1.50 17.18 -28.87
CA LEU A 52 2.06 18.24 -28.02
C LEU A 52 3.32 18.87 -28.60
N VAL A 53 4.25 18.05 -29.13
CA VAL A 53 5.48 18.54 -29.75
C VAL A 53 5.18 19.39 -30.97
N ASP A 54 4.24 18.98 -31.82
CA ASP A 54 3.84 19.72 -33.01
C ASP A 54 3.17 21.06 -32.64
N TRP A 55 2.31 21.07 -31.62
CA TRP A 55 1.74 22.28 -31.06
C TRP A 55 2.82 23.24 -30.50
N GLN A 56 3.77 22.71 -29.73
CA GLN A 56 4.89 23.52 -29.22
C GLN A 56 5.75 24.13 -30.32
N ARG A 57 5.97 23.40 -31.44
CA ARG A 57 6.65 23.94 -32.62
C ARG A 57 5.87 25.09 -33.27
N GLN A 58 4.55 24.91 -33.44
CA GLN A 58 3.67 25.95 -33.95
C GLN A 58 3.68 27.21 -33.06
N MET A 59 3.67 27.02 -31.75
CA MET A 59 3.78 28.12 -30.78
C MET A 59 5.09 28.91 -30.92
N LYS A 60 6.23 28.22 -31.15
CA LYS A 60 7.56 28.84 -31.33
C LYS A 60 7.69 29.58 -32.66
N THR A 61 7.05 29.10 -33.71
CA THR A 61 7.13 29.69 -35.09
C THR A 61 6.05 30.74 -35.33
N LYS A 62 5.18 30.97 -34.39
CA LYS A 62 4.08 31.93 -34.48
C LYS A 62 4.62 33.36 -34.61
N GLY A 63 4.21 34.07 -35.69
CA GLY A 63 4.45 35.51 -35.82
C GLY A 63 3.63 36.33 -34.80
N ALA A 64 4.10 37.55 -34.49
CA ALA A 64 3.52 38.42 -33.42
C ALA A 64 2.00 38.67 -33.59
N ASN A 65 1.50 38.72 -34.81
CA ASN A 65 0.11 39.08 -35.15
C ASN A 65 -0.79 37.87 -35.54
N LYS A 66 -0.37 36.64 -35.32
CA LYS A 66 -1.18 35.44 -35.62
C LYS A 66 -1.88 34.91 -34.35
N GLU A 67 -3.08 34.36 -34.52
CA GLU A 67 -3.77 33.67 -33.43
C GLU A 67 -2.90 32.57 -32.80
N LYS A 68 -3.03 32.40 -31.50
CA LYS A 68 -2.33 31.34 -30.78
C LYS A 68 -2.92 29.99 -31.20
N PRO A 69 -2.09 29.01 -31.63
CA PRO A 69 -2.59 27.67 -31.86
C PRO A 69 -3.27 27.11 -30.62
N GLU A 70 -4.43 26.52 -30.80
CA GLU A 70 -5.13 25.87 -29.72
C GLU A 70 -4.33 24.67 -29.22
N ARG A 71 -4.28 24.50 -27.90
CA ARG A 71 -3.60 23.36 -27.29
C ARG A 71 -4.40 22.09 -27.55
N PRO A 72 -3.77 21.00 -28.09
CA PRO A 72 -4.48 19.78 -28.35
C PRO A 72 -4.91 19.10 -27.01
N ASP A 73 -6.10 18.49 -27.03
CA ASP A 73 -6.54 17.60 -25.99
C ASP A 73 -5.76 16.30 -26.10
N VAL A 74 -4.96 16.00 -25.07
CA VAL A 74 -4.11 14.82 -25.02
C VAL A 74 -4.31 14.11 -23.69
N SER A 75 -4.24 12.79 -23.71
CA SER A 75 -4.27 11.94 -22.53
C SER A 75 -3.11 10.96 -22.53
N PHE A 76 -2.37 10.88 -21.44
CA PHE A 76 -1.27 9.93 -21.27
C PHE A 76 -1.68 8.86 -20.30
N TRP A 77 -1.56 7.61 -20.71
CA TRP A 77 -1.79 6.46 -19.82
C TRP A 77 -0.55 6.17 -18.97
N PHE A 78 0.61 6.53 -19.49
CA PHE A 78 1.91 6.39 -18.84
C PHE A 78 2.65 7.74 -18.84
N PRO A 79 2.16 8.74 -18.09
CA PRO A 79 2.84 10.04 -18.04
C PRO A 79 4.27 9.87 -17.49
N PRO A 80 5.21 10.73 -17.91
CA PRO A 80 6.59 10.68 -17.43
C PRO A 80 6.65 10.92 -15.92
N SER A 81 7.70 10.41 -15.29
CA SER A 81 7.93 10.61 -13.85
C SER A 81 8.12 12.08 -13.45
N ASP A 82 8.63 12.90 -14.37
CA ASP A 82 8.78 14.34 -14.19
C ASP A 82 7.52 15.09 -14.66
N VAL A 83 6.44 14.98 -13.88
CA VAL A 83 5.17 15.65 -14.12
C VAL A 83 4.90 16.70 -13.04
N THR A 84 4.49 17.91 -13.44
CA THR A 84 4.07 18.96 -12.51
C THR A 84 2.61 18.75 -12.08
N ASN A 85 2.23 19.29 -10.91
CA ASN A 85 0.85 19.16 -10.42
C ASN A 85 -0.22 19.65 -11.42
N PRO A 86 -0.09 20.82 -12.07
CA PRO A 86 -1.06 21.23 -13.08
C PRO A 86 -1.16 20.26 -14.26
N ALA A 87 -0.04 19.76 -14.76
CA ALA A 87 -0.01 18.79 -15.85
C ALA A 87 -0.63 17.45 -15.43
N PHE A 88 -0.37 17.00 -14.20
CA PHE A 88 -0.98 15.81 -13.64
C PHE A 88 -2.51 15.91 -13.56
N ILE A 89 -3.05 17.03 -13.01
CA ILE A 89 -4.49 17.26 -12.91
C ILE A 89 -5.13 17.35 -14.31
N GLN A 90 -4.49 18.07 -15.24
CA GLN A 90 -4.98 18.20 -16.61
C GLN A 90 -5.03 16.82 -17.32
N ASN A 91 -3.99 16.00 -17.15
CA ASN A 91 -3.97 14.66 -17.71
C ASN A 91 -5.05 13.76 -17.08
N ALA A 92 -5.28 13.88 -15.76
CA ALA A 92 -6.34 13.13 -15.08
C ALA A 92 -7.74 13.52 -15.61
N MET A 93 -7.97 14.79 -15.89
CA MET A 93 -9.21 15.28 -16.53
C MET A 93 -9.38 14.69 -17.93
N ALA A 94 -8.34 14.76 -18.76
CA ALA A 94 -8.36 14.19 -20.10
C ALA A 94 -8.60 12.67 -20.11
N CYS A 95 -7.96 11.93 -19.21
CA CYS A 95 -8.18 10.49 -19.06
C CYS A 95 -9.62 10.17 -18.59
N GLU A 96 -10.22 11.00 -17.73
CA GLU A 96 -11.62 10.83 -17.30
C GLU A 96 -12.59 11.07 -18.47
N GLN A 97 -12.40 12.12 -19.24
CA GLN A 97 -13.24 12.49 -20.41
C GLN A 97 -13.15 11.45 -21.55
N LEU A 98 -11.97 10.90 -21.76
CA LEU A 98 -11.71 9.92 -22.82
C LEU A 98 -11.97 8.47 -22.38
N GLY A 99 -13.00 8.24 -21.57
CA GLY A 99 -13.49 6.92 -21.18
C GLY A 99 -13.00 6.41 -19.83
N GLY A 100 -12.45 7.28 -18.98
CA GLY A 100 -12.10 6.94 -17.60
C GLY A 100 -10.90 6.01 -17.48
N ARG A 101 -9.90 6.18 -18.32
CA ARG A 101 -8.66 5.39 -18.31
C ARG A 101 -7.87 5.57 -17.02
N THR A 102 -7.28 4.50 -16.53
CA THR A 102 -6.36 4.52 -15.39
C THR A 102 -4.98 4.93 -15.88
N GLN A 103 -4.37 5.88 -15.19
CA GLN A 103 -2.98 6.27 -15.40
C GLN A 103 -2.05 5.38 -14.57
N TYR A 104 -0.85 5.13 -15.06
CA TYR A 104 0.23 4.53 -14.28
C TYR A 104 1.45 5.43 -14.30
N ILE A 105 1.97 5.79 -13.13
CA ILE A 105 3.14 6.62 -12.98
C ILE A 105 4.20 5.85 -12.18
N ASN A 106 5.36 5.69 -12.79
CA ASN A 106 6.53 5.09 -12.14
C ASN A 106 7.47 6.22 -11.68
N LEU A 107 7.67 6.32 -10.36
CA LEU A 107 8.56 7.31 -9.74
C LEU A 107 9.84 6.60 -9.29
N PRO A 108 10.91 6.63 -10.09
CA PRO A 108 12.17 5.96 -9.78
C PRO A 108 12.86 6.52 -8.52
N GLU A 109 12.55 7.74 -8.15
CA GLU A 109 12.96 8.38 -6.91
C GLU A 109 11.70 8.88 -6.18
N VAL A 110 11.56 8.53 -4.90
CA VAL A 110 10.33 8.83 -4.13
C VAL A 110 10.07 10.33 -4.01
N GLU A 111 11.11 11.16 -4.03
CA GLU A 111 11.05 12.62 -3.96
C GLU A 111 10.37 13.27 -5.18
N MET A 112 10.30 12.56 -6.31
CA MET A 112 9.57 13.04 -7.49
C MET A 112 8.07 13.21 -7.24
N ALA A 113 7.54 12.53 -6.21
CA ALA A 113 6.15 12.72 -5.76
C ALA A 113 5.86 14.15 -5.34
N ASP A 114 6.83 14.87 -4.80
CA ASP A 114 6.67 16.26 -4.38
C ASP A 114 6.27 17.15 -5.55
N ARG A 115 6.92 16.95 -6.70
CA ARG A 115 6.65 17.72 -7.91
C ARG A 115 5.28 17.43 -8.50
N MET A 116 4.94 16.14 -8.58
CA MET A 116 3.64 15.68 -9.06
C MET A 116 2.49 16.21 -8.19
N CYS A 117 2.66 16.25 -6.90
CA CYS A 117 1.62 16.66 -5.97
C CYS A 117 1.57 18.17 -5.71
N GLY A 118 2.55 18.94 -6.17
CA GLY A 118 2.62 20.41 -5.96
C GLY A 118 3.36 20.81 -4.68
N GLY A 119 4.16 19.92 -4.14
CA GLY A 119 5.03 20.12 -3.00
C GLY A 119 4.80 19.07 -1.90
N HIS A 120 5.78 18.90 -1.05
CA HIS A 120 5.81 17.83 -0.03
C HIS A 120 4.57 17.80 0.88
N LYS A 121 4.04 18.96 1.27
CA LYS A 121 2.84 19.05 2.11
C LYS A 121 1.58 18.49 1.46
N GLN A 122 1.48 18.51 0.14
CA GLN A 122 0.33 18.01 -0.62
C GLN A 122 0.44 16.53 -0.96
N VAL A 123 1.63 15.92 -0.88
CA VAL A 123 1.86 14.51 -1.22
C VAL A 123 0.92 13.60 -0.42
N SER A 124 0.90 13.77 0.89
CA SER A 124 0.07 12.94 1.78
C SER A 124 -1.41 12.96 1.38
N GLN A 125 -1.97 14.14 1.12
CA GLN A 125 -3.38 14.25 0.72
C GLN A 125 -3.63 13.69 -0.68
N MET A 126 -2.78 14.02 -1.65
CA MET A 126 -2.91 13.56 -3.03
C MET A 126 -2.84 12.04 -3.14
N VAL A 127 -1.86 11.42 -2.49
CA VAL A 127 -1.69 9.96 -2.51
C VAL A 127 -2.85 9.24 -1.79
N ARG A 128 -3.41 9.81 -0.72
CA ARG A 128 -4.63 9.28 -0.09
C ARG A 128 -5.81 9.30 -1.06
N ASN A 129 -6.01 10.41 -1.77
CA ASN A 129 -7.08 10.54 -2.78
C ASN A 129 -6.88 9.56 -3.93
N ILE A 130 -5.63 9.34 -4.38
CA ILE A 130 -5.30 8.34 -5.41
C ILE A 130 -5.61 6.92 -4.91
N PHE A 131 -5.19 6.57 -3.68
CA PHE A 131 -5.41 5.24 -3.11
C PHE A 131 -6.90 4.89 -3.01
N ASP A 132 -7.70 5.85 -2.58
CA ASP A 132 -9.15 5.71 -2.39
C ASP A 132 -9.93 6.02 -3.68
N CYS A 133 -9.25 6.34 -4.80
CA CYS A 133 -9.84 6.75 -6.09
C CYS A 133 -10.88 7.86 -5.91
N GLN A 134 -10.50 8.93 -5.24
CA GLN A 134 -11.35 10.08 -4.96
C GLN A 134 -11.14 11.20 -5.98
N ARG A 135 -12.08 12.14 -6.01
CA ARG A 135 -11.92 13.38 -6.75
C ARG A 135 -10.94 14.31 -6.03
N ALA A 136 -10.00 14.84 -6.78
CA ALA A 136 -9.12 15.89 -6.31
C ALA A 136 -8.63 16.73 -7.49
N GLY A 137 -8.46 18.02 -7.23
CA GLY A 137 -8.07 18.93 -8.29
C GLY A 137 -7.71 20.30 -7.76
N ALA A 138 -7.82 21.29 -8.63
CA ALA A 138 -7.53 22.68 -8.32
C ALA A 138 -8.60 23.62 -8.91
N LEU A 139 -8.86 24.70 -8.21
CA LEU A 139 -9.63 25.84 -8.71
C LEU A 139 -8.69 27.05 -8.79
N ARG A 140 -8.50 27.59 -9.97
CA ARG A 140 -7.63 28.75 -10.22
C ARG A 140 -8.43 29.90 -10.81
N ALA A 141 -8.18 31.09 -10.33
CA ALA A 141 -8.82 32.30 -10.81
C ALA A 141 -8.11 32.95 -12.02
N THR A 142 -6.95 32.40 -12.43
CA THR A 142 -6.17 32.92 -13.55
C THR A 142 -6.54 32.23 -14.85
N ALA A 143 -6.53 32.95 -15.96
CA ALA A 143 -6.89 32.42 -17.28
C ALA A 143 -6.03 31.23 -17.72
N ASP A 144 -4.74 31.22 -17.38
CA ASP A 144 -3.80 30.14 -17.71
C ASP A 144 -3.74 29.04 -16.64
N GLY A 145 -4.55 29.15 -15.57
CA GLY A 145 -4.55 28.22 -14.46
C GLY A 145 -5.35 26.96 -14.76
N VAL A 146 -4.78 25.79 -14.45
CA VAL A 146 -5.53 24.52 -14.54
C VAL A 146 -6.62 24.50 -13.48
N THR A 147 -7.86 24.38 -13.91
CA THR A 147 -9.05 24.27 -13.05
C THR A 147 -9.78 22.97 -13.39
N GLY A 148 -10.04 22.13 -12.39
CA GLY A 148 -10.77 20.88 -12.55
C GLY A 148 -10.73 20.03 -11.29
N ASN A 149 -11.60 19.01 -11.24
CA ASN A 149 -11.73 18.10 -10.12
C ASN A 149 -11.96 16.66 -10.60
N PRO A 150 -10.96 16.08 -11.30
CA PRO A 150 -11.09 14.74 -11.87
C PRO A 150 -11.15 13.65 -10.80
N LEU A 151 -11.73 12.50 -11.16
CA LEU A 151 -11.60 11.28 -10.41
C LEU A 151 -10.19 10.70 -10.63
N LEU A 152 -9.40 10.56 -9.55
CA LEU A 152 -8.01 10.13 -9.64
C LEU A 152 -7.89 8.62 -9.83
N ARG A 153 -8.05 8.15 -11.06
CA ARG A 153 -7.76 6.77 -11.46
C ARG A 153 -6.28 6.62 -11.79
N VAL A 154 -5.46 6.45 -10.75
CA VAL A 154 -4.00 6.42 -10.88
C VAL A 154 -3.44 5.23 -10.12
N ASN A 155 -2.46 4.55 -10.72
CA ASN A 155 -1.60 3.57 -10.06
C ASN A 155 -0.19 4.15 -9.95
N LEU A 156 0.49 3.92 -8.83
CA LEU A 156 1.81 4.48 -8.55
C LEU A 156 2.80 3.40 -8.13
N THR A 157 4.02 3.50 -8.64
CA THR A 157 5.16 2.79 -8.05
C THR A 157 6.27 3.77 -7.68
N PHE A 158 6.87 3.50 -6.54
CA PHE A 158 8.03 4.26 -6.03
C PHE A 158 9.21 3.32 -5.90
N THR A 159 10.41 3.86 -6.10
CA THR A 159 11.64 3.20 -5.67
C THR A 159 12.51 4.13 -4.86
N SER A 160 13.24 3.60 -3.88
CA SER A 160 14.20 4.38 -3.10
C SER A 160 15.24 3.50 -2.40
N THR A 161 16.22 4.16 -1.79
CA THR A 161 17.02 3.54 -0.73
C THR A 161 16.27 3.56 0.60
N PRO A 162 16.66 2.74 1.60
CA PRO A 162 16.05 2.81 2.93
C PRO A 162 16.16 4.20 3.56
N GLU A 163 17.31 4.86 3.40
CA GLU A 163 17.58 6.19 3.94
C GLU A 163 16.67 7.25 3.33
N ALA A 164 16.52 7.25 1.99
CA ALA A 164 15.65 8.17 1.28
C ALA A 164 14.17 7.95 1.68
N ALA A 165 13.74 6.67 1.78
CA ALA A 165 12.38 6.35 2.24
C ALA A 165 12.14 6.87 3.67
N ARG A 166 13.07 6.62 4.59
CA ARG A 166 12.97 7.09 5.99
C ARG A 166 12.85 8.60 6.07
N LEU A 167 13.68 9.32 5.30
CA LEU A 167 13.63 10.78 5.24
C LEU A 167 12.30 11.28 4.69
N PHE A 168 11.83 10.68 3.60
CA PHE A 168 10.58 11.05 2.94
C PHE A 168 9.35 10.87 3.84
N TYR A 169 9.25 9.72 4.52
CA TYR A 169 8.08 9.41 5.36
C TYR A 169 8.18 9.92 6.80
N LYS A 170 9.29 10.54 7.21
CA LYS A 170 9.56 10.92 8.61
C LYS A 170 8.42 11.68 9.29
N LYS A 171 7.72 12.55 8.57
CA LYS A 171 6.63 13.39 9.09
C LYS A 171 5.24 12.80 8.91
N ASP A 172 5.14 11.65 8.23
CA ASP A 172 3.86 11.12 7.73
C ASP A 172 3.52 9.73 8.28
N LEU A 173 4.32 9.22 9.22
CA LEU A 173 4.16 7.86 9.77
C LEU A 173 2.79 7.64 10.44
N THR A 174 2.22 8.70 11.04
CA THR A 174 0.98 8.64 11.83
C THR A 174 -0.23 9.26 11.12
N ASN A 175 -0.07 9.91 9.97
CA ASN A 175 -1.16 10.66 9.33
C ASN A 175 -2.03 9.86 8.33
N GLY A 176 -1.90 8.54 8.33
CA GLY A 176 -2.65 7.65 7.45
C GLY A 176 -2.16 7.60 5.99
N PHE A 177 -1.19 8.42 5.59
CA PHE A 177 -0.53 8.35 4.29
C PHE A 177 0.37 7.12 4.19
N PHE A 178 1.25 6.94 5.16
CA PHE A 178 2.18 5.83 5.23
C PHE A 178 1.50 4.47 5.13
N GLY A 179 0.40 4.28 5.88
CA GLY A 179 -0.32 3.02 5.90
C GLY A 179 -0.89 2.60 4.52
N ARG A 180 -1.19 3.58 3.65
CA ARG A 180 -1.75 3.33 2.31
C ARG A 180 -0.73 2.87 1.27
N ILE A 181 0.55 3.04 1.54
CA ILE A 181 1.62 2.60 0.64
C ILE A 181 2.07 1.20 1.05
N PRO A 182 1.85 0.18 0.20
CA PRO A 182 2.47 -1.13 0.41
C PRO A 182 3.96 -1.05 0.11
N PHE A 183 4.75 -1.67 0.97
CA PHE A 183 6.20 -1.69 0.87
C PHE A 183 6.73 -3.08 0.49
N ALA A 184 7.75 -3.08 -0.34
CA ALA A 184 8.54 -4.26 -0.62
C ALA A 184 10.00 -3.94 -0.31
N TYR A 185 10.55 -4.54 0.74
CA TYR A 185 11.93 -4.34 1.13
C TYR A 185 12.82 -5.48 0.63
N LYS A 186 13.80 -5.13 -0.20
CA LYS A 186 14.84 -6.07 -0.63
C LYS A 186 16.14 -5.79 0.13
N ALA A 187 16.48 -6.68 1.06
CA ALA A 187 17.74 -6.61 1.77
C ALA A 187 18.94 -6.84 0.83
N ARG A 188 20.11 -6.38 1.24
CA ARG A 188 21.36 -6.72 0.55
C ARG A 188 21.61 -8.22 0.67
N GLY A 189 21.76 -8.90 -0.46
CA GLY A 189 22.20 -10.28 -0.50
C GLY A 189 23.68 -10.46 -0.12
N GLU A 190 24.15 -11.68 -0.17
CA GLU A 190 25.57 -11.98 -0.01
C GLU A 190 26.43 -11.23 -1.04
N ARG A 191 27.64 -10.89 -0.66
CA ARG A 191 28.57 -10.25 -1.57
C ARG A 191 28.98 -11.25 -2.65
N SER A 192 28.63 -10.94 -3.91
CA SER A 192 29.05 -11.72 -5.07
C SER A 192 30.19 -11.01 -5.79
N GLY A 193 31.22 -11.74 -6.18
CA GLY A 193 32.26 -11.25 -7.08
C GLY A 193 31.79 -11.07 -8.54
N LYS A 194 30.51 -11.37 -8.85
CA LYS A 194 29.96 -11.27 -10.19
C LYS A 194 29.06 -10.04 -10.31
N ILE A 195 29.21 -9.28 -11.38
CA ILE A 195 28.32 -8.18 -11.72
C ILE A 195 26.93 -8.79 -12.06
N PRO A 196 25.84 -8.34 -11.40
CA PRO A 196 24.50 -8.80 -11.75
C PRO A 196 24.19 -8.50 -13.22
N ARG A 197 23.85 -9.52 -13.99
CA ARG A 197 23.40 -9.36 -15.37
C ARG A 197 21.90 -9.34 -15.42
N GLN A 198 21.37 -8.36 -16.15
CA GLN A 198 19.94 -8.27 -16.42
C GLN A 198 19.63 -9.14 -17.63
N GLY A 199 18.64 -10.02 -17.50
CA GLY A 199 18.09 -10.77 -18.62
C GLY A 199 17.13 -9.91 -19.45
N THR A 200 16.82 -10.39 -20.64
CA THR A 200 15.74 -9.85 -21.49
C THR A 200 14.53 -10.77 -21.44
N TYR A 201 13.33 -10.20 -21.56
CA TYR A 201 12.12 -10.99 -21.71
C TYR A 201 12.06 -11.57 -23.13
N ASN A 202 11.90 -12.88 -23.25
CA ASN A 202 11.74 -13.54 -24.54
C ASN A 202 10.34 -13.33 -25.12
N LYS A 203 10.17 -13.70 -26.39
CA LYS A 203 8.92 -13.52 -27.12
C LYS A 203 7.75 -14.24 -26.47
N ASP A 204 7.95 -15.49 -26.04
CA ASP A 204 6.90 -16.31 -25.43
C ASP A 204 6.38 -15.70 -24.12
N PHE A 205 7.28 -15.12 -23.30
CA PHE A 205 6.89 -14.39 -22.09
C PHE A 205 6.05 -13.16 -22.42
N LEU A 206 6.48 -12.38 -23.43
CA LEU A 206 5.78 -11.16 -23.84
C LEU A 206 4.39 -11.48 -24.42
N GLU A 207 4.24 -12.53 -25.21
CA GLU A 207 2.94 -12.98 -25.73
C GLU A 207 1.99 -13.45 -24.63
N LYS A 208 2.50 -14.19 -23.63
CA LYS A 208 1.71 -14.55 -22.45
C LYS A 208 1.28 -13.32 -21.66
N LEU A 209 2.19 -12.35 -21.50
CA LEU A 209 1.89 -11.09 -20.80
C LEU A 209 0.79 -10.31 -21.51
N ASP A 210 0.83 -10.21 -22.85
CA ASP A 210 -0.20 -9.54 -23.64
C ASP A 210 -1.59 -10.17 -23.43
N GLY A 211 -1.66 -11.50 -23.32
CA GLY A 211 -2.91 -12.21 -22.99
C GLY A 211 -3.48 -11.79 -21.64
N TYR A 212 -2.64 -11.65 -20.62
CA TYR A 212 -3.07 -11.15 -19.31
C TYR A 212 -3.54 -9.69 -19.34
N LEU A 213 -2.81 -8.83 -20.06
CA LEU A 213 -3.17 -7.43 -20.21
C LEU A 213 -4.51 -7.25 -20.92
N LEU A 214 -4.79 -8.06 -21.94
CA LEU A 214 -6.08 -8.08 -22.64
C LEU A 214 -7.24 -8.47 -21.71
N ARG A 215 -7.04 -9.44 -20.80
CA ARG A 215 -8.05 -9.80 -19.80
C ARG A 215 -8.38 -8.63 -18.87
N LEU A 216 -7.35 -7.88 -18.42
CA LEU A 216 -7.56 -6.69 -17.60
C LEU A 216 -8.31 -5.58 -18.35
N ASP A 217 -7.94 -5.32 -19.60
CA ASP A 217 -8.54 -4.25 -20.41
C ASP A 217 -10.01 -4.55 -20.75
N ASN A 218 -10.34 -5.82 -20.98
CA ASN A 218 -11.69 -6.27 -21.28
C ASN A 218 -12.58 -6.47 -20.04
N CYS A 219 -12.02 -6.48 -18.83
CA CYS A 219 -12.78 -6.73 -17.62
C CYS A 219 -13.61 -5.51 -17.24
N LYS A 220 -14.93 -5.63 -17.34
CA LYS A 220 -15.88 -4.58 -16.98
C LYS A 220 -16.97 -5.13 -16.05
N GLY A 221 -17.48 -4.27 -15.18
CA GLY A 221 -18.60 -4.63 -14.30
C GLY A 221 -18.29 -4.48 -12.82
N SER A 222 -19.15 -5.08 -12.00
CA SER A 222 -19.05 -5.08 -10.54
C SER A 222 -19.09 -6.52 -10.02
N PHE A 223 -18.13 -6.89 -9.20
CA PHE A 223 -17.89 -8.28 -8.82
C PHE A 223 -17.89 -8.46 -7.31
N VAL A 224 -18.29 -9.66 -6.88
CA VAL A 224 -18.20 -10.14 -5.50
C VAL A 224 -17.39 -11.42 -5.49
N VAL A 225 -16.19 -11.39 -4.95
CA VAL A 225 -15.30 -12.57 -4.86
C VAL A 225 -15.31 -13.07 -3.41
N LYS A 226 -16.32 -13.88 -3.08
CA LYS A 226 -16.54 -14.37 -1.71
C LYS A 226 -15.31 -15.01 -1.05
N PRO A 227 -14.52 -15.88 -1.73
CA PRO A 227 -13.31 -16.42 -1.11
C PRO A 227 -12.27 -15.35 -0.76
N LEU A 228 -12.13 -14.31 -1.59
CA LEU A 228 -11.22 -13.20 -1.36
C LEU A 228 -11.63 -12.38 -0.12
N ASN A 229 -12.94 -12.09 0.01
CA ASN A 229 -13.47 -11.38 1.17
C ASN A 229 -13.27 -12.20 2.47
N LYS A 230 -13.50 -13.52 2.44
CA LYS A 230 -13.25 -14.40 3.59
C LYS A 230 -11.79 -14.40 4.05
N ILE A 231 -10.83 -14.28 3.12
CA ILE A 231 -9.42 -14.16 3.48
C ILE A 231 -9.14 -12.80 4.14
N ALA A 232 -9.73 -11.72 3.64
CA ALA A 232 -9.60 -10.41 4.27
C ALA A 232 -10.15 -10.42 5.71
N ASP A 233 -11.33 -11.02 5.92
CA ASP A 233 -11.93 -11.16 7.26
C ASP A 233 -11.03 -11.98 8.20
N LYS A 234 -10.52 -13.15 7.73
CA LYS A 234 -9.59 -14.01 8.48
C LYS A 234 -8.32 -13.25 8.88
N LEU A 235 -7.73 -12.51 7.94
CA LEU A 235 -6.53 -11.70 8.21
C LEU A 235 -6.83 -10.57 9.22
N ALA A 236 -8.01 -9.95 9.14
CA ALA A 236 -8.41 -8.92 10.08
C ALA A 236 -8.56 -9.48 11.51
N GLU A 237 -9.20 -10.65 11.67
CA GLU A 237 -9.33 -11.33 12.97
C GLU A 237 -7.94 -11.72 13.53
N GLU A 238 -7.05 -12.22 12.69
CA GLU A 238 -5.69 -12.63 13.09
C GLU A 238 -4.84 -11.42 13.51
N MET A 239 -4.86 -10.33 12.73
CA MET A 239 -4.12 -9.11 13.06
C MET A 239 -4.64 -8.45 14.32
N ALA A 240 -5.97 -8.43 14.53
CA ALA A 240 -6.55 -7.96 15.78
C ALA A 240 -6.02 -8.75 16.99
N ARG A 241 -6.00 -10.09 16.88
CA ARG A 241 -5.46 -10.95 17.92
C ARG A 241 -3.97 -10.68 18.20
N LEU A 242 -3.16 -10.50 17.16
CA LEU A 242 -1.74 -10.22 17.29
C LEU A 242 -1.50 -8.83 17.92
N ALA A 243 -2.26 -7.82 17.54
CA ALA A 243 -2.19 -6.48 18.11
C ALA A 243 -2.59 -6.49 19.60
N ASP A 244 -3.66 -7.19 19.95
CA ASP A 244 -4.10 -7.37 21.34
C ASP A 244 -3.03 -8.07 22.20
N LEU A 245 -2.34 -9.07 21.64
CA LEU A 245 -1.26 -9.77 22.36
C LEU A 245 -0.01 -8.91 22.57
N ALA A 246 0.29 -8.06 21.60
CA ALA A 246 1.44 -7.18 21.64
C ALA A 246 1.15 -5.82 22.29
N ASP A 247 -0.13 -5.49 22.56
CA ASP A 247 -0.57 -4.14 22.96
C ASP A 247 0.00 -3.09 21.97
N ASP A 248 -0.27 -3.30 20.67
CA ASP A 248 0.36 -2.54 19.59
C ASP A 248 -0.71 -1.95 18.66
N ASP A 249 -1.18 -0.74 18.97
CA ASP A 249 -2.16 -0.01 18.16
C ASP A 249 -1.61 0.32 16.77
N THR A 250 -0.29 0.55 16.66
CA THR A 250 0.35 0.82 15.36
C THR A 250 0.25 -0.41 14.44
N LEU A 251 0.47 -1.61 14.97
CA LEU A 251 0.27 -2.85 14.22
C LEU A 251 -1.18 -2.98 13.76
N TRP A 252 -2.15 -2.68 14.64
CA TRP A 252 -3.57 -2.69 14.33
C TRP A 252 -3.90 -1.74 13.17
N GLU A 253 -3.51 -0.48 13.26
CA GLU A 253 -3.77 0.54 12.23
C GLU A 253 -3.15 0.20 10.87
N LEU A 254 -1.89 -0.23 10.86
CA LEU A 254 -1.18 -0.59 9.64
C LEU A 254 -1.75 -1.84 8.98
N SER A 255 -2.20 -2.81 9.78
CA SER A 255 -2.71 -4.09 9.27
C SER A 255 -3.94 -3.92 8.39
N HIS A 256 -4.89 -3.07 8.75
CA HIS A 256 -6.09 -2.80 7.96
C HIS A 256 -5.75 -2.33 6.55
N ARG A 257 -4.75 -1.45 6.42
CA ARG A 257 -4.33 -0.93 5.12
C ARG A 257 -3.57 -1.97 4.31
N SER A 258 -2.76 -2.79 4.97
CA SER A 258 -2.05 -3.90 4.32
C SER A 258 -3.02 -4.96 3.82
N ILE A 259 -4.04 -5.33 4.61
CA ILE A 259 -5.11 -6.25 4.21
C ILE A 259 -5.88 -5.72 2.99
N PHE A 260 -6.29 -4.45 3.03
CA PHE A 260 -7.00 -3.85 1.90
C PHE A 260 -6.15 -3.78 0.63
N SER A 261 -4.86 -3.45 0.76
CA SER A 261 -3.93 -3.47 -0.38
C SER A 261 -3.72 -4.87 -0.93
N ALA A 262 -3.60 -5.89 -0.07
CA ALA A 262 -3.48 -7.30 -0.45
C ALA A 262 -4.76 -7.77 -1.16
N TRP A 263 -5.93 -7.43 -0.63
CA TRP A 263 -7.23 -7.70 -1.23
C TRP A 263 -7.35 -7.10 -2.63
N LYS A 264 -7.00 -5.82 -2.83
CA LYS A 264 -6.98 -5.19 -4.17
C LYS A 264 -6.11 -5.97 -5.16
N LYS A 265 -4.94 -6.45 -4.73
CA LYS A 265 -4.05 -7.26 -5.57
C LYS A 265 -4.62 -8.65 -5.87
N GLY A 266 -5.26 -9.25 -4.88
CA GLY A 266 -5.99 -10.50 -5.07
C GLY A 266 -7.13 -10.39 -6.09
N ALA A 267 -7.85 -9.27 -6.10
CA ALA A 267 -8.87 -8.97 -7.10
C ALA A 267 -8.30 -8.88 -8.52
N VAL A 268 -7.14 -8.26 -8.69
CA VAL A 268 -6.44 -8.21 -9.98
C VAL A 268 -6.01 -9.63 -10.41
N LEU A 269 -5.42 -10.41 -9.51
CA LEU A 269 -5.03 -11.79 -9.81
C LEU A 269 -6.23 -12.67 -10.18
N TRP A 270 -7.39 -12.45 -9.58
CA TRP A 270 -8.62 -13.16 -9.93
C TRP A 270 -9.05 -12.83 -11.38
N ILE A 271 -8.95 -11.56 -11.82
CA ILE A 271 -9.19 -11.21 -13.23
C ILE A 271 -8.18 -11.91 -14.14
N LEU A 272 -6.90 -11.89 -13.79
CA LEU A 272 -5.82 -12.51 -14.57
C LEU A 272 -5.97 -14.04 -14.66
N ASN A 273 -6.65 -14.65 -13.69
CA ASN A 273 -7.00 -16.08 -13.66
C ASN A 273 -8.39 -16.36 -14.25
N ASP A 274 -8.80 -15.62 -15.28
CA ASP A 274 -10.08 -15.77 -15.99
C ASP A 274 -11.30 -15.74 -15.06
N GLN A 275 -11.28 -14.84 -14.08
CA GLN A 275 -12.33 -14.65 -13.07
C GLN A 275 -12.64 -15.94 -12.28
N SER A 276 -11.66 -16.82 -12.16
CA SER A 276 -11.74 -18.07 -11.42
C SER A 276 -10.90 -17.99 -10.15
N TRP A 277 -11.44 -18.51 -9.06
CA TRP A 277 -10.70 -18.58 -7.81
C TRP A 277 -9.70 -19.76 -7.82
N SER A 278 -8.51 -19.50 -7.31
CA SER A 278 -7.53 -20.55 -7.03
C SER A 278 -6.91 -20.35 -5.65
N LYS A 279 -6.44 -21.45 -5.03
CA LYS A 279 -5.75 -21.40 -3.74
C LYS A 279 -4.52 -20.49 -3.79
N SER A 280 -3.79 -20.49 -4.89
CA SER A 280 -2.58 -19.65 -5.08
C SER A 280 -2.87 -18.14 -5.00
N ILE A 281 -4.08 -17.68 -5.36
CA ILE A 281 -4.48 -16.29 -5.16
C ILE A 281 -4.61 -16.00 -3.65
N GLY A 282 -5.22 -16.91 -2.91
CA GLY A 282 -5.34 -16.78 -1.45
C GLY A 282 -3.98 -16.77 -0.76
N ASP A 283 -3.13 -17.72 -1.08
CA ASP A 283 -1.77 -17.83 -0.54
C ASP A 283 -0.95 -16.55 -0.84
N PHE A 284 -1.13 -15.97 -2.04
CA PHE A 284 -0.48 -14.69 -2.39
C PHE A 284 -1.02 -13.52 -1.56
N VAL A 285 -2.34 -13.44 -1.35
CA VAL A 285 -2.95 -12.35 -0.56
C VAL A 285 -2.47 -12.38 0.89
N GLU A 286 -2.43 -13.57 1.50
CA GLU A 286 -1.89 -13.77 2.85
C GLU A 286 -0.41 -13.38 2.89
N TRP A 287 0.41 -13.93 2.00
CA TRP A 287 1.83 -13.63 1.90
C TRP A 287 2.08 -12.12 1.71
N PHE A 288 1.33 -11.47 0.81
CA PHE A 288 1.52 -10.04 0.53
C PHE A 288 1.23 -9.17 1.74
N CYS A 289 0.17 -9.48 2.49
CA CYS A 289 -0.19 -8.74 3.70
C CYS A 289 0.94 -8.82 4.74
N TYR A 290 1.45 -10.00 5.02
CA TYR A 290 2.56 -10.20 5.97
C TYR A 290 3.86 -9.58 5.48
N TYR A 291 4.15 -9.68 4.18
CA TYR A 291 5.38 -9.13 3.61
C TYR A 291 5.39 -7.61 3.62
N ASP A 292 4.26 -6.97 3.37
CA ASP A 292 4.11 -5.52 3.51
C ASP A 292 4.33 -5.07 4.96
N LEU A 293 3.68 -5.72 5.92
CA LEU A 293 3.85 -5.42 7.34
C LEU A 293 5.30 -5.65 7.80
N TRP A 294 5.90 -6.77 7.41
CA TRP A 294 7.30 -7.05 7.68
C TRP A 294 8.22 -5.98 7.10
N SER A 295 7.96 -5.54 5.86
CA SER A 295 8.76 -4.50 5.20
C SER A 295 8.65 -3.16 5.95
N LYS A 296 7.46 -2.78 6.41
CA LYS A 296 7.23 -1.59 7.23
C LYS A 296 8.01 -1.64 8.54
N VAL A 297 7.91 -2.75 9.27
CA VAL A 297 8.65 -2.94 10.52
C VAL A 297 10.16 -2.95 10.28
N LYS A 298 10.62 -3.61 9.22
CA LYS A 298 12.05 -3.74 8.92
C LYS A 298 12.72 -2.42 8.57
N VAL A 299 12.01 -1.55 7.86
CA VAL A 299 12.57 -0.26 7.39
C VAL A 299 12.31 0.88 8.37
N PHE A 300 11.16 0.89 9.05
CA PHE A 300 10.67 2.04 9.81
C PHE A 300 10.41 1.74 11.30
N GLY A 301 10.60 0.50 11.76
CA GLY A 301 10.18 0.07 13.09
C GLY A 301 10.75 0.88 14.26
N ASP A 302 11.96 1.38 14.13
CA ASP A 302 12.59 2.29 15.11
C ASP A 302 11.97 3.70 15.09
N MET A 303 11.48 4.16 13.93
CA MET A 303 10.88 5.50 13.80
C MET A 303 9.50 5.59 14.47
N PHE A 304 8.73 4.49 14.50
CA PHE A 304 7.47 4.44 15.23
C PHE A 304 7.65 4.61 16.74
N LYS A 305 8.81 4.18 17.28
CA LYS A 305 9.13 4.34 18.68
C LYS A 305 9.62 5.74 19.05
N ALA A 306 10.40 6.37 18.16
CA ALA A 306 10.94 7.71 18.40
C ALA A 306 9.83 8.78 18.52
N GLY A 307 8.64 8.53 17.95
CA GLY A 307 7.46 9.38 18.10
C GLY A 307 6.90 9.39 19.54
N ASP A 308 7.15 8.34 20.32
CA ASP A 308 6.69 8.19 21.70
C ASP A 308 7.75 8.63 22.76
N GLY A 309 8.85 9.26 22.33
CA GLY A 309 9.83 9.89 23.23
C GLY A 309 10.83 8.93 23.90
N GLN A 310 11.08 7.74 23.34
CA GLN A 310 12.02 6.78 23.91
C GLN A 310 13.17 6.36 22.96
N GLU A 311 14.38 6.31 23.50
CA GLU A 311 15.62 5.95 22.84
C GLU A 311 15.75 4.48 22.41
N GLU A 312 16.62 4.23 21.45
CA GLU A 312 16.85 3.02 20.67
C GLU A 312 16.89 1.68 21.43
N ALA A 313 16.05 0.74 20.99
CA ALA A 313 16.31 -0.68 21.12
C ALA A 313 16.01 -1.40 19.80
N GLN A 314 16.94 -2.21 19.29
CA GLN A 314 16.78 -3.04 18.10
C GLN A 314 15.54 -3.95 18.21
N ARG A 315 14.64 -3.94 17.23
CA ARG A 315 13.45 -4.81 17.22
C ARG A 315 13.46 -5.88 16.14
N SER A 316 13.30 -7.09 16.57
CA SER A 316 12.57 -8.16 15.88
C SER A 316 11.08 -7.97 16.17
N GLY A 317 10.18 -7.79 15.20
CA GLY A 317 8.73 -7.75 15.26
C GLY A 317 7.98 -7.47 16.58
N PRO A 318 6.65 -7.35 16.59
CA PRO A 318 5.90 -7.18 17.83
C PRO A 318 6.14 -8.38 18.75
N LYS A 319 6.75 -8.14 19.91
CA LYS A 319 6.96 -9.18 20.91
C LYS A 319 5.63 -9.44 21.61
N ASN A 320 5.17 -10.68 21.55
CA ASN A 320 4.03 -11.10 22.35
C ASN A 320 4.37 -10.95 23.85
N MET A 321 3.79 -9.95 24.50
CA MET A 321 4.05 -9.68 25.93
C MET A 321 3.57 -10.83 26.81
N LEU A 322 2.47 -11.48 26.44
CA LEU A 322 1.95 -12.58 27.22
C LEU A 322 2.89 -13.78 27.23
N ASP A 323 3.62 -14.04 26.14
CA ASP A 323 4.63 -15.11 26.06
C ASP A 323 5.84 -14.84 26.97
N GLN A 324 6.13 -13.58 27.28
CA GLN A 324 7.24 -13.19 28.14
C GLN A 324 6.91 -13.24 29.64
N LEU A 325 5.65 -13.45 30.00
CA LEU A 325 5.19 -13.69 31.35
C LEU A 325 5.19 -15.20 31.65
N GLU A 326 5.27 -15.57 32.92
CA GLU A 326 5.05 -16.93 33.36
C GLU A 326 3.60 -17.38 33.10
N ASN A 327 3.33 -18.69 33.19
CA ASN A 327 1.98 -19.22 33.01
C ASN A 327 0.96 -18.67 34.02
N SER A 328 1.44 -18.27 35.21
CA SER A 328 0.66 -17.54 36.20
C SER A 328 1.45 -16.31 36.63
N PHE A 329 0.84 -15.15 36.60
CA PHE A 329 1.50 -13.87 36.90
C PHE A 329 0.53 -12.91 37.62
N ASN A 330 1.06 -11.89 38.24
CA ASN A 330 0.28 -10.81 38.88
C ASN A 330 0.36 -9.51 38.07
N GLU A 331 -0.46 -8.52 38.46
CA GLU A 331 -0.51 -7.21 37.80
C GLU A 331 0.85 -6.49 37.79
N LEU A 332 1.61 -6.58 38.89
CA LEU A 332 2.93 -5.95 39.00
C LEU A 332 3.96 -6.55 38.05
N GLN A 333 3.93 -7.84 37.79
CA GLN A 333 4.82 -8.50 36.85
C GLN A 333 4.55 -8.03 35.41
N LEU A 334 3.26 -7.87 35.01
CA LEU A 334 2.90 -7.28 33.75
C LEU A 334 3.32 -5.81 33.68
N GLU A 335 3.11 -5.05 34.72
CA GLU A 335 3.51 -3.65 34.80
C GLU A 335 5.02 -3.48 34.63
N THR A 336 5.82 -4.29 35.34
CA THR A 336 7.28 -4.30 35.22
C THR A 336 7.71 -4.65 33.76
N LEU A 337 7.06 -5.66 33.15
CA LEU A 337 7.33 -6.02 31.78
C LEU A 337 6.95 -4.89 30.82
N ARG A 338 5.82 -4.23 31.00
CA ARG A 338 5.40 -3.07 30.18
C ARG A 338 6.41 -1.94 30.27
N LEU A 339 6.87 -1.59 31.49
CA LEU A 339 7.89 -0.57 31.70
C LEU A 339 9.22 -0.94 31.01
N SER A 340 9.65 -2.21 31.11
CA SER A 340 10.87 -2.67 30.41
C SER A 340 10.76 -2.62 28.89
N LEU A 341 9.55 -2.69 28.36
CA LEU A 341 9.25 -2.54 26.93
C LEU A 341 8.93 -1.09 26.53
N GLY A 342 9.09 -0.14 27.45
CA GLY A 342 8.89 1.27 27.21
C GLY A 342 7.42 1.71 27.12
N LYS A 343 6.49 0.95 27.69
CA LYS A 343 5.06 1.27 27.75
C LYS A 343 4.69 1.92 29.09
N ASN A 344 3.65 2.75 29.10
CA ASN A 344 3.21 3.40 30.34
C ASN A 344 2.49 2.42 31.28
N GLN A 345 2.43 2.80 32.57
CA GLN A 345 1.82 2.04 33.62
C GLN A 345 0.28 2.02 33.51
N GLU A 346 -0.32 3.10 33.05
CA GLU A 346 -1.78 3.29 33.00
C GLU A 346 -2.49 2.28 32.11
N GLY A 347 -1.84 1.78 31.06
CA GLY A 347 -2.37 0.77 30.15
C GLY A 347 -2.45 -0.65 30.73
N THR A 348 -1.86 -0.95 31.91
CA THR A 348 -1.79 -2.32 32.48
C THR A 348 -3.18 -2.91 32.71
N LYS A 349 -4.08 -2.17 33.33
CA LYS A 349 -5.46 -2.62 33.61
C LYS A 349 -6.26 -2.82 32.32
N HIS A 350 -6.06 -1.94 31.34
CA HIS A 350 -6.68 -2.09 30.03
C HIS A 350 -6.23 -3.38 29.37
N GLN A 351 -4.94 -3.63 29.33
CA GLN A 351 -4.35 -4.84 28.72
C GLN A 351 -4.88 -6.13 29.38
N LEU A 352 -4.94 -6.18 30.72
CA LEU A 352 -5.49 -7.32 31.42
C LEU A 352 -6.97 -7.55 31.10
N ASN A 353 -7.75 -6.50 30.92
CA ASN A 353 -9.15 -6.60 30.51
C ASN A 353 -9.28 -7.12 29.06
N VAL A 354 -8.46 -6.62 28.15
CA VAL A 354 -8.40 -7.12 26.75
C VAL A 354 -8.08 -8.61 26.75
N TRP A 355 -7.04 -9.05 27.44
CA TRP A 355 -6.66 -10.46 27.49
C TRP A 355 -7.71 -11.36 28.15
N LYS A 356 -8.42 -10.88 29.18
CA LYS A 356 -9.56 -11.60 29.77
C LYS A 356 -10.72 -11.73 28.77
N ASN A 357 -11.10 -10.65 28.13
CA ASN A 357 -12.19 -10.65 27.15
C ASN A 357 -11.90 -11.56 25.94
N ARG A 358 -10.64 -11.65 25.53
CA ARG A 358 -10.15 -12.56 24.49
C ARG A 358 -9.94 -13.99 24.96
N GLN A 359 -10.19 -14.27 26.25
CA GLN A 359 -9.99 -15.59 26.87
C GLN A 359 -8.54 -16.10 26.81
N PHE A 360 -7.56 -15.20 26.71
CA PHE A 360 -6.14 -15.56 26.78
C PHE A 360 -5.70 -15.86 28.21
N ILE A 361 -6.32 -15.21 29.19
CA ILE A 361 -6.05 -15.38 30.62
C ILE A 361 -7.35 -15.48 31.44
N THR A 362 -7.25 -16.15 32.58
CA THR A 362 -8.27 -16.16 33.63
C THR A 362 -7.72 -15.46 34.89
N TYR A 363 -8.60 -14.90 35.70
CA TYR A 363 -8.23 -14.24 36.97
C TYR A 363 -8.80 -15.00 38.16
N ASN A 364 -7.94 -15.30 39.13
CA ASN A 364 -8.33 -15.89 40.39
C ASN A 364 -8.32 -14.81 41.49
N SER A 365 -9.50 -14.49 42.05
CA SER A 365 -9.66 -13.43 43.04
C SER A 365 -9.04 -13.79 44.40
N GLN A 366 -8.91 -15.08 44.75
CA GLN A 366 -8.32 -15.52 46.01
C GLN A 366 -6.79 -15.38 45.99
N THR A 367 -6.15 -15.79 44.91
CA THR A 367 -4.69 -15.74 44.75
C THR A 367 -4.20 -14.42 44.15
N LYS A 368 -5.10 -13.60 43.61
CA LYS A 368 -4.80 -12.37 42.84
C LYS A 368 -3.87 -12.61 41.65
N LEU A 369 -3.89 -13.82 41.07
CA LEU A 369 -3.09 -14.20 39.94
C LEU A 369 -3.93 -14.29 38.65
N TYR A 370 -3.31 -13.93 37.55
CA TYR A 370 -3.78 -14.21 36.21
C TYR A 370 -3.09 -15.46 35.69
N THR A 371 -3.82 -16.36 35.07
CA THR A 371 -3.28 -17.62 34.53
C THR A 371 -3.62 -17.73 33.04
N LYS A 372 -2.63 -18.07 32.21
CA LYS A 372 -2.82 -18.32 30.79
C LYS A 372 -3.77 -19.47 30.58
N THR A 373 -4.72 -19.34 29.64
CA THR A 373 -5.69 -20.40 29.35
C THR A 373 -5.03 -21.56 28.58
N ALA A 374 -5.60 -22.75 28.69
CA ALA A 374 -5.15 -23.90 27.92
C ALA A 374 -5.25 -23.64 26.40
N GLU A 375 -6.27 -22.91 25.97
CA GLU A 375 -6.48 -22.50 24.56
C GLU A 375 -5.37 -21.61 24.07
N TYR A 376 -4.93 -20.66 24.88
CA TYR A 376 -3.77 -19.82 24.56
C TYR A 376 -2.48 -20.65 24.43
N LEU A 377 -2.22 -21.56 25.39
CA LEU A 377 -1.00 -22.35 25.43
C LEU A 377 -0.91 -23.42 24.32
N THR A 378 -2.05 -23.96 23.88
CA THR A 378 -2.09 -25.00 22.83
C THR A 378 -2.29 -24.43 21.41
N GLY A 379 -2.66 -23.16 21.27
CA GLY A 379 -2.97 -22.54 19.98
C GLY A 379 -4.24 -23.08 19.31
N ILE A 380 -5.03 -23.90 19.99
CA ILE A 380 -6.27 -24.50 19.47
C ILE A 380 -7.45 -23.65 19.94
N PRO A 381 -8.23 -23.02 19.02
CA PRO A 381 -9.38 -22.22 19.43
C PRO A 381 -10.46 -23.09 20.06
N ALA A 382 -11.08 -22.61 21.15
CA ALA A 382 -12.21 -23.26 21.78
C ALA A 382 -13.34 -23.51 20.77
N LYS A 383 -13.92 -24.71 20.79
CA LYS A 383 -15.16 -24.98 20.09
C LYS A 383 -16.23 -24.03 20.64
N LYS A 384 -16.68 -23.07 19.85
CA LYS A 384 -17.80 -22.17 20.19
C LYS A 384 -18.97 -23.07 20.67
N LYS A 385 -19.31 -23.01 21.95
CA LYS A 385 -20.57 -23.59 22.43
C LYS A 385 -21.68 -22.93 21.65
N LYS A 386 -22.37 -23.70 20.80
CA LYS A 386 -23.61 -23.26 20.15
C LYS A 386 -24.56 -22.84 21.28
N GLY A 387 -24.80 -21.57 21.43
CA GLY A 387 -25.84 -21.04 22.29
C GLY A 387 -27.17 -21.64 21.79
N LYS A 388 -27.83 -22.38 22.67
CA LYS A 388 -29.22 -22.79 22.46
C LYS A 388 -30.02 -21.48 22.40
N GLY A 389 -30.61 -21.21 21.24
CA GLY A 389 -31.61 -20.16 21.11
C GLY A 389 -32.78 -20.44 22.01
N ILE A 390 -33.29 -19.38 22.59
CA ILE A 390 -34.69 -19.21 23.00
C ILE A 390 -35.25 -18.13 22.09
#